data_c38bd1d59f97f2f82cc4f18945e2c5d1
#
_entry.id   c38bd1d59f97f2f82cc4f18945e2c5d1
#
_cell.length_a   1.000
_cell.length_b   1.000
_cell.length_c   1.000
_cell.angle_alpha   90.00
_cell.angle_beta   90.00
_cell.angle_gamma   90.00
#
_symmetry.space_group_name_H-M   'P 1'
#
loop_
_entity.id
_entity.type
_entity.pdbx_description
1 polymer ?
#
loop_
_entity_poly.entity_id
_entity_poly.type
_entity_poly.pdbx_seq_one_letter_code
_entity_poly.pdbx_strand_id
1 'polypeptide(L)'
;EKEEWMLMTTYKLFVSDMDGTILHNHTKIAPETAEIVRAAEAQGIRFAIATGRNYFNAKEILDEVGLTCPIVSSNGGRVLTETGDVLHEIDLTTEEALEVVSVLHQDHKYSDVFYEMYSEAGLVASRLDLIDATMENLKQNGDERSLEMYEFFQKRYYVNEDVRLVEDIEDFIKNEAGRVYKFIAFSSHFEKMSSLWTEIDERVEGVYVTSSGNDNIEVMANGADKGHGVKKLAEHFGVDLSEVVVIGDNLNDVPMFEVAGKAIAMANSHEDLIAISHHVTERHDEYGVANALKRVMNGEWK
;
A
#
# COMPACT_ATOMS: atom_id res chain seq x y z
N GLU A 1 -16.85 -14.44 44.51
CA GLU A 1 -17.48 -13.87 43.31
C GLU A 1 -16.50 -12.80 42.79
N LYS A 2 -15.59 -13.22 41.92
CA LYS A 2 -14.81 -12.33 41.09
C LYS A 2 -15.56 -12.21 39.76
N GLU A 3 -16.34 -11.14 39.56
CA GLU A 3 -16.71 -10.69 38.24
C GLU A 3 -15.40 -10.22 37.57
N GLU A 4 -14.80 -11.10 36.80
CA GLU A 4 -13.84 -10.73 35.79
C GLU A 4 -14.58 -9.80 34.81
N TRP A 5 -14.41 -8.50 34.98
CA TRP A 5 -14.68 -7.55 33.93
C TRP A 5 -13.72 -7.87 32.78
N MET A 6 -14.12 -8.80 31.91
CA MET A 6 -13.50 -8.96 30.63
C MET A 6 -13.66 -7.58 29.97
N LEU A 7 -12.58 -6.82 29.89
CA LEU A 7 -12.49 -5.58 29.13
C LEU A 7 -12.86 -5.95 27.68
N MET A 8 -14.15 -5.85 27.34
CA MET A 8 -14.57 -5.99 25.96
C MET A 8 -13.96 -4.82 25.21
N THR A 9 -12.95 -5.11 24.42
CA THR A 9 -12.42 -4.13 23.49
C THR A 9 -13.56 -3.68 22.59
N THR A 10 -13.74 -2.37 22.48
CA THR A 10 -14.77 -1.77 21.62
C THR A 10 -14.49 -2.09 20.14
N TYR A 11 -13.24 -2.33 19.80
CA TYR A 11 -12.78 -2.54 18.42
C TYR A 11 -12.70 -4.03 18.08
N LYS A 12 -13.11 -4.36 16.87
CA LYS A 12 -13.20 -5.74 16.34
C LYS A 12 -12.29 -6.01 15.16
N LEU A 13 -11.84 -4.96 14.48
CA LEU A 13 -10.95 -5.06 13.33
C LEU A 13 -9.85 -4.01 13.44
N PHE A 14 -8.59 -4.45 13.28
CA PHE A 14 -7.42 -3.60 13.22
C PHE A 14 -6.75 -3.78 11.84
N VAL A 15 -6.65 -2.71 11.06
CA VAL A 15 -6.07 -2.73 9.73
C VAL A 15 -4.80 -1.91 9.71
N SER A 16 -3.69 -2.54 9.33
CA SER A 16 -2.38 -1.90 9.27
C SER A 16 -1.91 -1.72 7.83
N ASP A 17 -1.36 -0.55 7.53
CA ASP A 17 -0.46 -0.41 6.39
C ASP A 17 0.83 -1.22 6.61
N MET A 18 1.62 -1.42 5.54
CA MET A 18 2.88 -2.16 5.59
C MET A 18 4.11 -1.27 5.63
N ASP A 19 4.36 -0.54 4.56
CA ASP A 19 5.59 0.21 4.34
C ASP A 19 5.63 1.48 5.20
N GLY A 20 6.67 1.63 6.04
CA GLY A 20 6.72 2.73 7.01
C GLY A 20 5.77 2.57 8.20
N THR A 21 5.04 1.45 8.30
CA THR A 21 4.06 1.16 9.35
C THR A 21 4.40 -0.13 10.09
N ILE A 22 3.96 -1.32 9.62
CA ILE A 22 4.26 -2.58 10.31
C ILE A 22 5.66 -3.12 10.00
N LEU A 23 6.25 -2.74 8.87
CA LEU A 23 7.59 -3.18 8.49
C LEU A 23 8.65 -2.43 9.30
N HIS A 24 9.35 -3.16 10.15
CA HIS A 24 10.35 -2.60 11.07
C HIS A 24 11.53 -1.94 10.36
N ASN A 25 11.95 -2.51 9.24
CA ASN A 25 13.08 -2.03 8.42
C ASN A 25 12.74 -2.01 6.92
N HIS A 26 11.53 -1.57 6.57
CA HIS A 26 10.96 -1.52 5.21
C HIS A 26 10.85 -2.88 4.49
N THR A 27 11.36 -3.96 5.07
CA THR A 27 11.36 -5.28 4.42
C THR A 27 10.76 -6.40 5.26
N LYS A 28 10.72 -6.27 6.58
CA LYS A 28 10.32 -7.36 7.49
C LYS A 28 9.43 -6.89 8.63
N ILE A 29 8.52 -7.75 9.03
CA ILE A 29 7.77 -7.60 10.27
C ILE A 29 8.63 -8.14 11.40
N ALA A 30 8.76 -7.38 12.49
CA ALA A 30 9.47 -7.86 13.67
C ALA A 30 8.70 -9.01 14.35
N PRO A 31 9.38 -10.08 14.81
CA PRO A 31 8.73 -11.19 15.50
C PRO A 31 7.88 -10.74 16.70
N GLU A 32 8.35 -9.73 17.44
CA GLU A 32 7.65 -9.14 18.57
C GLU A 32 6.32 -8.51 18.16
N THR A 33 6.27 -7.86 17.00
CA THR A 33 5.03 -7.30 16.45
C THR A 33 4.06 -8.42 16.07
N ALA A 34 4.55 -9.49 15.45
CA ALA A 34 3.73 -10.64 15.09
C ALA A 34 3.15 -11.35 16.33
N GLU A 35 3.88 -11.41 17.44
CA GLU A 35 3.37 -11.94 18.71
C GLU A 35 2.21 -11.11 19.26
N ILE A 36 2.31 -9.78 19.20
CA ILE A 36 1.24 -8.89 19.66
C ILE A 36 0.01 -8.96 18.75
N VAL A 37 0.19 -9.10 17.43
CA VAL A 37 -0.92 -9.35 16.49
C VAL A 37 -1.68 -10.62 16.91
N ARG A 38 -0.97 -11.74 17.12
CA ARG A 38 -1.61 -13.00 17.59
C ARG A 38 -2.31 -12.84 18.94
N ALA A 39 -1.75 -12.04 19.85
CA ALA A 39 -2.38 -11.76 21.14
C ALA A 39 -3.68 -10.94 20.99
N ALA A 40 -3.71 -9.99 20.04
CA ALA A 40 -4.93 -9.23 19.73
C ALA A 40 -6.02 -10.12 19.12
N GLU A 41 -5.64 -11.01 18.20
CA GLU A 41 -6.58 -11.98 17.61
C GLU A 41 -7.14 -12.93 18.68
N ALA A 42 -6.34 -13.38 19.63
CA ALA A 42 -6.79 -14.19 20.76
C ALA A 42 -7.79 -13.46 21.67
N GLN A 43 -7.82 -12.12 21.66
CA GLN A 43 -8.80 -11.28 22.34
C GLN A 43 -10.03 -10.94 21.50
N GLY A 44 -10.08 -11.43 20.25
CA GLY A 44 -11.19 -11.21 19.32
C GLY A 44 -11.08 -9.98 18.44
N ILE A 45 -9.92 -9.32 18.41
CA ILE A 45 -9.61 -8.25 17.44
C ILE A 45 -9.02 -8.92 16.19
N ARG A 46 -9.76 -8.90 15.08
CA ARG A 46 -9.24 -9.38 13.79
C ARG A 46 -8.15 -8.45 13.31
N PHE A 47 -7.12 -9.02 12.69
CA PHE A 47 -6.05 -8.25 12.07
C PHE A 47 -6.14 -8.36 10.54
N ALA A 48 -5.82 -7.28 9.84
CA ALA A 48 -5.74 -7.25 8.38
C ALA A 48 -4.65 -6.26 7.92
N ILE A 49 -4.19 -6.43 6.69
CA ILE A 49 -3.24 -5.53 6.03
C ILE A 49 -3.97 -4.71 4.96
N ALA A 50 -3.57 -3.43 4.79
CA ALA A 50 -3.94 -2.58 3.67
C ALA A 50 -2.69 -1.92 3.07
N THR A 51 -2.31 -2.32 1.85
CA THR A 51 -1.01 -1.96 1.26
C THR A 51 -1.09 -1.62 -0.23
N GLY A 52 -0.16 -0.79 -0.70
CA GLY A 52 0.07 -0.56 -2.12
C GLY A 52 0.75 -1.75 -2.83
N ARG A 53 1.29 -2.70 -2.09
CA ARG A 53 1.92 -3.92 -2.63
C ARG A 53 0.89 -4.83 -3.28
N ASN A 54 1.35 -5.68 -4.22
CA ASN A 54 0.52 -6.77 -4.71
C ASN A 54 0.33 -7.85 -3.63
N TYR A 55 -0.70 -8.67 -3.79
CA TYR A 55 -1.06 -9.73 -2.83
C TYR A 55 0.09 -10.69 -2.52
N PHE A 56 0.79 -11.18 -3.54
CA PHE A 56 1.83 -12.20 -3.35
C PHE A 56 3.01 -11.65 -2.55
N ASN A 57 3.42 -10.43 -2.84
CA ASN A 57 4.52 -9.78 -2.12
C ASN A 57 4.14 -9.49 -0.65
N ALA A 58 2.92 -9.01 -0.40
CA ALA A 58 2.44 -8.81 0.98
C ALA A 58 2.34 -10.14 1.74
N LYS A 59 1.82 -11.19 1.08
CA LYS A 59 1.67 -12.51 1.66
C LYS A 59 3.01 -13.16 2.01
N GLU A 60 4.01 -13.06 1.15
CA GLU A 60 5.36 -13.59 1.39
C GLU A 60 5.94 -13.03 2.71
N ILE A 61 5.82 -11.72 2.93
CA ILE A 61 6.32 -11.07 4.15
C ILE A 61 5.55 -11.53 5.39
N LEU A 62 4.24 -11.72 5.30
CA LEU A 62 3.42 -12.24 6.40
C LEU A 62 3.79 -13.69 6.73
N ASP A 63 4.00 -14.52 5.70
CA ASP A 63 4.38 -15.92 5.85
C ASP A 63 5.74 -16.09 6.55
N GLU A 64 6.71 -15.17 6.35
CA GLU A 64 8.02 -15.18 7.04
C GLU A 64 7.88 -15.15 8.57
N VAL A 65 6.83 -14.53 9.10
CA VAL A 65 6.57 -14.43 10.55
C VAL A 65 5.38 -15.26 11.01
N GLY A 66 4.83 -16.08 10.11
CA GLY A 66 3.69 -16.96 10.39
C GLY A 66 2.40 -16.22 10.72
N LEU A 67 2.17 -15.07 10.10
CA LEU A 67 0.89 -14.36 10.15
C LEU A 67 0.05 -14.72 8.94
N THR A 68 -1.24 -14.93 9.17
CA THR A 68 -2.23 -15.20 8.13
C THR A 68 -3.44 -14.30 8.37
N CYS A 69 -3.66 -13.34 7.49
CA CYS A 69 -4.73 -12.36 7.61
C CYS A 69 -5.25 -11.94 6.24
N PRO A 70 -6.44 -11.34 6.16
CA PRO A 70 -6.93 -10.71 4.94
C PRO A 70 -6.03 -9.56 4.49
N ILE A 71 -5.99 -9.35 3.17
CA ILE A 71 -5.13 -8.34 2.55
C ILE A 71 -5.94 -7.46 1.60
N VAL A 72 -5.96 -6.17 1.86
CA VAL A 72 -6.28 -5.13 0.90
C VAL A 72 -5.00 -4.80 0.15
N SER A 73 -4.88 -5.25 -1.09
CA SER A 73 -3.68 -5.11 -1.92
C SER A 73 -3.88 -4.07 -3.03
N SER A 74 -2.79 -3.60 -3.62
CA SER A 74 -2.79 -2.59 -4.69
C SER A 74 -3.66 -1.37 -4.35
N ASN A 75 -3.51 -0.85 -3.11
CA ASN A 75 -4.29 0.26 -2.54
C ASN A 75 -5.82 0.05 -2.57
N GLY A 76 -6.32 -1.16 -2.55
CA GLY A 76 -7.76 -1.43 -2.60
C GLY A 76 -8.24 -1.96 -3.96
N GLY A 77 -7.37 -2.05 -4.95
CA GLY A 77 -7.68 -2.70 -6.24
C GLY A 77 -8.10 -4.17 -6.07
N ARG A 78 -7.60 -4.83 -5.01
CA ARG A 78 -8.02 -6.18 -4.65
C ARG A 78 -8.15 -6.34 -3.14
N VAL A 79 -9.22 -7.00 -2.71
CA VAL A 79 -9.42 -7.40 -1.31
C VAL A 79 -9.55 -8.92 -1.27
N LEU A 80 -8.68 -9.56 -0.51
CA LEU A 80 -8.62 -11.02 -0.44
C LEU A 80 -8.74 -11.48 1.01
N THR A 81 -9.34 -12.66 1.18
CA THR A 81 -9.39 -13.36 2.48
C THR A 81 -8.00 -13.83 2.89
N GLU A 82 -7.87 -14.33 4.12
CA GLU A 82 -6.69 -15.01 4.63
C GLU A 82 -6.32 -16.28 3.83
N THR A 83 -7.27 -16.88 3.10
CA THR A 83 -7.06 -18.03 2.21
C THR A 83 -6.74 -17.65 0.78
N GLY A 84 -6.80 -16.35 0.45
CA GLY A 84 -6.55 -15.84 -0.90
C GLY A 84 -7.78 -15.80 -1.81
N ASP A 85 -8.97 -16.05 -1.25
CA ASP A 85 -10.22 -15.90 -2.00
C ASP A 85 -10.53 -14.43 -2.21
N VAL A 86 -10.90 -14.06 -3.43
CA VAL A 86 -11.17 -12.67 -3.79
C VAL A 86 -12.53 -12.25 -3.25
N LEU A 87 -12.55 -11.24 -2.38
CA LEU A 87 -13.78 -10.62 -1.86
C LEU A 87 -14.24 -9.46 -2.75
N HIS A 88 -13.30 -8.71 -3.31
CA HIS A 88 -13.57 -7.55 -4.15
C HIS A 88 -12.38 -7.28 -5.07
N GLU A 89 -12.70 -6.86 -6.29
CA GLU A 89 -11.73 -6.36 -7.27
C GLU A 89 -12.29 -5.12 -7.95
N ILE A 90 -11.41 -4.16 -8.20
CA ILE A 90 -11.67 -2.99 -9.03
C ILE A 90 -10.42 -2.69 -9.84
N ASP A 91 -10.58 -2.50 -11.13
CA ASP A 91 -9.50 -2.34 -12.09
C ASP A 91 -9.78 -1.16 -13.03
N LEU A 92 -8.73 -0.63 -13.62
CA LEU A 92 -8.81 0.33 -14.70
C LEU A 92 -9.42 -0.33 -15.93
N THR A 93 -10.33 0.36 -16.60
CA THR A 93 -10.74 -0.05 -17.95
C THR A 93 -9.55 0.01 -18.91
N THR A 94 -9.62 -0.71 -20.02
CA THR A 94 -8.59 -0.65 -21.05
C THR A 94 -8.38 0.77 -21.57
N GLU A 95 -9.45 1.56 -21.68
CA GLU A 95 -9.39 2.97 -22.12
C GLU A 95 -8.66 3.85 -21.09
N GLU A 96 -9.02 3.76 -19.81
CA GLU A 96 -8.34 4.50 -18.74
C GLU A 96 -6.85 4.13 -18.65
N ALA A 97 -6.51 2.84 -18.74
CA ALA A 97 -5.13 2.39 -18.74
C ALA A 97 -4.31 2.93 -19.90
N LEU A 98 -4.89 2.96 -21.12
CA LEU A 98 -4.27 3.53 -22.31
C LEU A 98 -4.14 5.06 -22.22
N GLU A 99 -5.11 5.76 -21.62
CA GLU A 99 -5.01 7.20 -21.39
C GLU A 99 -3.89 7.53 -20.40
N VAL A 100 -3.74 6.77 -19.31
CA VAL A 100 -2.60 6.91 -18.39
C VAL A 100 -1.27 6.75 -19.12
N VAL A 101 -1.12 5.70 -19.93
CA VAL A 101 0.08 5.49 -20.77
C VAL A 101 0.30 6.63 -21.74
N SER A 102 -0.76 7.16 -22.36
CA SER A 102 -0.68 8.31 -23.25
C SER A 102 -0.12 9.56 -22.58
N VAL A 103 -0.49 9.80 -21.31
CA VAL A 103 0.09 10.91 -20.53
C VAL A 103 1.57 10.65 -20.23
N LEU A 104 1.92 9.43 -19.80
CA LEU A 104 3.30 9.04 -19.49
C LEU A 104 4.23 9.12 -20.70
N HIS A 105 3.71 8.87 -21.92
CA HIS A 105 4.47 8.91 -23.16
C HIS A 105 4.45 10.27 -23.88
N GLN A 106 3.77 11.28 -23.29
CA GLN A 106 3.59 12.57 -23.95
C GLN A 106 4.91 13.35 -24.07
N ASP A 107 5.23 13.71 -25.33
CA ASP A 107 6.15 14.76 -25.77
C ASP A 107 7.41 15.01 -24.94
N HIS A 108 8.26 14.01 -24.76
CA HIS A 108 9.54 14.14 -24.05
C HIS A 108 9.47 14.67 -22.61
N LYS A 109 8.32 15.15 -22.15
CA LYS A 109 8.14 15.75 -20.82
C LYS A 109 8.39 14.73 -19.71
N TYR A 110 7.89 13.51 -19.91
CA TYR A 110 8.00 12.39 -18.97
C TYR A 110 8.84 11.23 -19.52
N SER A 111 9.64 11.47 -20.56
CA SER A 111 10.44 10.42 -21.23
C SER A 111 11.49 9.74 -20.34
N ASP A 112 11.81 10.35 -19.21
CA ASP A 112 12.73 9.85 -18.17
C ASP A 112 12.01 9.36 -16.91
N VAL A 113 10.68 9.37 -16.90
CA VAL A 113 9.87 8.78 -15.84
C VAL A 113 9.77 7.29 -16.07
N PHE A 114 10.25 6.54 -15.09
CA PHE A 114 10.09 5.10 -15.06
C PHE A 114 8.74 4.75 -14.46
N TYR A 115 8.04 3.75 -15.01
CA TYR A 115 6.79 3.24 -14.43
C TYR A 115 6.65 1.73 -14.55
N GLU A 116 5.89 1.17 -13.62
CA GLU A 116 5.45 -0.22 -13.58
C GLU A 116 3.93 -0.28 -13.65
N MET A 117 3.40 -1.36 -14.21
CA MET A 117 1.99 -1.68 -14.25
C MET A 117 1.73 -3.01 -13.52
N TYR A 118 0.78 -2.99 -12.61
CA TYR A 118 0.29 -4.17 -11.89
C TYR A 118 -0.95 -4.68 -12.60
N SER A 119 -0.90 -5.90 -13.12
CA SER A 119 -2.00 -6.51 -13.88
C SER A 119 -2.30 -7.94 -13.42
N GLU A 120 -3.37 -8.51 -13.93
CA GLU A 120 -3.69 -9.93 -13.72
C GLU A 120 -2.60 -10.84 -14.31
N ALA A 121 -1.97 -10.42 -15.41
CA ALA A 121 -0.83 -11.12 -16.02
C ALA A 121 0.49 -10.94 -15.25
N GLY A 122 0.49 -10.17 -14.16
CA GLY A 122 1.66 -9.91 -13.32
C GLY A 122 2.13 -8.46 -13.34
N LEU A 123 3.34 -8.25 -12.86
CA LEU A 123 4.01 -6.97 -12.84
C LEU A 123 4.76 -6.76 -14.15
N VAL A 124 4.55 -5.62 -14.76
CA VAL A 124 5.03 -5.31 -16.11
C VAL A 124 5.73 -3.96 -16.16
N ALA A 125 6.81 -3.87 -16.93
CA ALA A 125 7.50 -2.63 -17.30
C ALA A 125 7.92 -2.68 -18.76
N SER A 126 8.08 -1.51 -19.40
CA SER A 126 8.43 -1.42 -20.82
C SER A 126 9.82 -0.86 -21.12
N ARG A 127 10.47 -0.21 -20.14
CA ARG A 127 11.68 0.59 -20.35
C ARG A 127 12.78 0.23 -19.36
N LEU A 128 13.50 -0.87 -19.62
CA LEU A 128 14.63 -1.29 -18.79
C LEU A 128 15.75 -0.23 -18.70
N ASP A 129 15.97 0.51 -19.78
CA ASP A 129 16.93 1.61 -19.83
C ASP A 129 16.65 2.72 -18.80
N LEU A 130 15.38 2.99 -18.51
CA LEU A 130 14.97 3.97 -17.49
C LEU A 130 15.18 3.43 -16.06
N ILE A 131 15.01 2.13 -15.87
CA ILE A 131 15.30 1.47 -14.61
C ILE A 131 16.80 1.59 -14.32
N ASP A 132 17.64 1.27 -15.31
CA ASP A 132 19.09 1.36 -15.19
C ASP A 132 19.54 2.79 -14.87
N ALA A 133 18.97 3.79 -15.56
CA ALA A 133 19.26 5.20 -15.31
C ALA A 133 18.80 5.62 -13.89
N THR A 134 17.63 5.17 -13.46
CA THR A 134 17.12 5.44 -12.10
C THR A 134 18.02 4.80 -11.05
N MET A 135 18.41 3.55 -11.22
CA MET A 135 19.31 2.84 -10.31
C MET A 135 20.69 3.50 -10.22
N GLU A 136 21.24 3.96 -11.34
CA GLU A 136 22.53 4.68 -11.34
C GLU A 136 22.41 6.00 -10.57
N ASN A 137 21.33 6.77 -10.74
CA ASN A 137 21.08 7.99 -9.99
C ASN A 137 20.93 7.73 -8.48
N LEU A 138 20.18 6.71 -8.09
CA LEU A 138 20.02 6.31 -6.68
C LEU A 138 21.37 5.95 -6.05
N LYS A 139 22.22 5.23 -6.78
CA LYS A 139 23.54 4.86 -6.32
C LYS A 139 24.48 6.06 -6.18
N GLN A 140 24.38 7.04 -7.10
CA GLN A 140 25.17 8.27 -7.05
C GLN A 140 24.74 9.20 -5.91
N ASN A 141 23.45 9.27 -5.58
CA ASN A 141 22.95 10.03 -4.44
C ASN A 141 23.52 9.52 -3.12
N GLY A 142 23.60 8.19 -2.94
CA GLY A 142 24.30 7.53 -1.86
C GLY A 142 23.77 7.76 -0.45
N ASP A 143 22.62 8.44 -0.29
CA ASP A 143 21.93 8.53 0.98
C ASP A 143 21.23 7.18 1.30
N GLU A 144 20.91 6.96 2.57
CA GLU A 144 20.38 5.69 3.07
C GLU A 144 19.13 5.24 2.29
N ARG A 145 18.17 6.14 2.07
CA ARG A 145 16.93 5.86 1.34
C ARG A 145 17.20 5.51 -0.14
N SER A 146 18.08 6.26 -0.80
CA SER A 146 18.47 6.00 -2.19
C SER A 146 19.13 4.63 -2.35
N LEU A 147 19.96 4.22 -1.38
CA LEU A 147 20.59 2.90 -1.37
C LEU A 147 19.58 1.78 -1.14
N GLU A 148 18.62 1.95 -0.23
CA GLU A 148 17.54 0.99 -0.01
C GLU A 148 16.68 0.81 -1.27
N MET A 149 16.31 1.90 -1.95
CA MET A 149 15.58 1.83 -3.23
C MET A 149 16.41 1.17 -4.33
N TYR A 150 17.73 1.46 -4.40
CA TYR A 150 18.62 0.79 -5.33
C TYR A 150 18.62 -0.74 -5.11
N GLU A 151 18.77 -1.19 -3.86
CA GLU A 151 18.74 -2.60 -3.51
C GLU A 151 17.38 -3.25 -3.84
N PHE A 152 16.28 -2.54 -3.58
CA PHE A 152 14.93 -2.97 -3.93
C PHE A 152 14.78 -3.21 -5.44
N PHE A 153 15.15 -2.24 -6.29
CA PHE A 153 15.08 -2.37 -7.74
C PHE A 153 16.05 -3.44 -8.25
N GLN A 154 17.27 -3.51 -7.71
CA GLN A 154 18.23 -4.53 -8.09
C GLN A 154 17.68 -5.94 -7.82
N LYS A 155 17.14 -6.17 -6.62
CA LYS A 155 16.53 -7.45 -6.27
C LYS A 155 15.37 -7.80 -7.20
N ARG A 156 14.48 -6.84 -7.45
CA ARG A 156 13.25 -7.01 -8.21
C ARG A 156 13.48 -7.31 -9.69
N TYR A 157 14.41 -6.59 -10.32
CA TYR A 157 14.66 -6.68 -11.76
C TYR A 157 15.75 -7.67 -12.16
N TYR A 158 16.75 -7.88 -11.30
CA TYR A 158 17.96 -8.61 -11.67
C TYR A 158 18.22 -9.86 -10.84
N VAL A 159 17.51 -10.05 -9.74
CA VAL A 159 17.68 -11.23 -8.88
C VAL A 159 16.45 -12.12 -8.92
N ASN A 160 15.26 -11.55 -8.66
CA ASN A 160 14.02 -12.33 -8.62
C ASN A 160 13.35 -12.44 -10.00
N GLU A 161 13.67 -11.54 -10.93
CA GLU A 161 13.03 -11.45 -12.25
C GLU A 161 11.49 -11.36 -12.16
N ASP A 162 10.98 -10.68 -11.12
CA ASP A 162 9.54 -10.60 -10.81
C ASP A 162 8.77 -9.71 -11.80
N VAL A 163 9.48 -8.99 -12.67
CA VAL A 163 8.92 -8.01 -13.61
C VAL A 163 9.04 -8.53 -15.03
N ARG A 164 7.90 -8.66 -15.70
CA ARG A 164 7.86 -8.95 -17.13
C ARG A 164 8.17 -7.67 -17.93
N LEU A 165 9.21 -7.73 -18.75
CA LEU A 165 9.51 -6.66 -19.71
C LEU A 165 8.72 -6.86 -21.00
N VAL A 166 8.08 -5.80 -21.47
CA VAL A 166 7.30 -5.78 -22.72
C VAL A 166 7.81 -4.65 -23.61
N GLU A 167 7.86 -4.88 -24.93
CA GLU A 167 8.30 -3.87 -25.89
C GLU A 167 7.21 -2.82 -26.15
N ASP A 168 5.95 -3.25 -26.26
CA ASP A 168 4.78 -2.42 -26.51
C ASP A 168 3.76 -2.60 -25.38
N ILE A 169 3.73 -1.64 -24.47
CA ILE A 169 2.82 -1.67 -23.32
C ILE A 169 1.35 -1.48 -23.72
N GLU A 170 1.09 -0.71 -24.81
CA GLU A 170 -0.28 -0.49 -25.26
C GLU A 170 -0.87 -1.75 -25.90
N ASP A 171 -0.06 -2.46 -26.71
CA ASP A 171 -0.48 -3.74 -27.25
C ASP A 171 -0.69 -4.77 -26.14
N PHE A 172 0.19 -4.79 -25.15
CA PHE A 172 0.05 -5.65 -23.98
C PHE A 172 -1.23 -5.36 -23.20
N ILE A 173 -1.55 -4.10 -22.93
CA ILE A 173 -2.81 -3.71 -22.25
C ILE A 173 -4.03 -4.21 -23.03
N LYS A 174 -4.03 -4.07 -24.34
CA LYS A 174 -5.17 -4.47 -25.20
C LYS A 174 -5.38 -5.98 -25.29
N ASN A 175 -4.30 -6.76 -25.22
CA ASN A 175 -4.34 -8.17 -25.64
C ASN A 175 -3.92 -9.18 -24.56
N GLU A 176 -3.11 -8.79 -23.57
CA GLU A 176 -2.46 -9.73 -22.67
C GLU A 176 -2.61 -9.39 -21.16
N ALA A 177 -2.84 -8.12 -20.81
CA ALA A 177 -2.81 -7.68 -19.41
C ALA A 177 -3.90 -8.30 -18.53
N GLY A 178 -5.06 -8.63 -19.13
CA GLY A 178 -6.25 -8.91 -18.37
C GLY A 178 -6.70 -7.66 -17.60
N ARG A 179 -6.94 -7.79 -16.30
CA ARG A 179 -7.25 -6.64 -15.42
C ARG A 179 -6.00 -5.83 -15.13
N VAL A 180 -6.10 -4.50 -15.19
CA VAL A 180 -5.03 -3.57 -14.80
C VAL A 180 -5.42 -2.91 -13.48
N TYR A 181 -4.68 -3.21 -12.42
CA TYR A 181 -5.01 -2.74 -11.06
C TYR A 181 -4.38 -1.40 -10.70
N LYS A 182 -3.15 -1.17 -11.16
CA LYS A 182 -2.38 0.00 -10.76
C LYS A 182 -1.22 0.30 -11.72
N PHE A 183 -0.96 1.59 -11.95
CA PHE A 183 0.34 2.08 -12.38
C PHE A 183 1.07 2.71 -11.20
N ILE A 184 2.38 2.55 -11.15
CA ILE A 184 3.25 3.31 -10.27
C ILE A 184 4.39 3.92 -11.09
N ALA A 185 4.54 5.23 -11.02
CA ALA A 185 5.58 5.97 -11.73
C ALA A 185 6.58 6.56 -10.73
N PHE A 186 7.85 6.51 -11.08
CA PHE A 186 8.95 6.95 -10.24
C PHE A 186 9.82 8.00 -10.92
N SER A 187 10.25 9.00 -10.16
CA SER A 187 11.29 9.93 -10.59
C SER A 187 12.00 10.56 -9.40
N SER A 188 13.29 10.78 -9.52
CA SER A 188 14.07 11.60 -8.59
C SER A 188 13.74 13.11 -8.68
N HIS A 189 12.92 13.52 -9.64
CA HIS A 189 12.54 14.91 -9.87
C HIS A 189 11.12 15.17 -9.32
N PHE A 190 11.02 15.62 -8.08
CA PHE A 190 9.74 15.87 -7.40
C PHE A 190 8.78 16.80 -8.15
N GLU A 191 9.31 17.85 -8.80
CA GLU A 191 8.49 18.77 -9.62
C GLU A 191 7.81 18.07 -10.79
N LYS A 192 8.49 17.06 -11.39
CA LYS A 192 7.89 16.22 -12.45
C LYS A 192 6.76 15.37 -11.89
N MET A 193 6.93 14.78 -10.71
CA MET A 193 5.89 13.96 -10.10
C MET A 193 4.64 14.78 -9.79
N SER A 194 4.80 15.99 -9.23
CA SER A 194 3.67 16.91 -9.00
C SER A 194 2.97 17.31 -10.31
N SER A 195 3.74 17.58 -11.37
CA SER A 195 3.18 17.90 -12.68
C SER A 195 2.45 16.72 -13.32
N LEU A 196 3.03 15.53 -13.21
CA LEU A 196 2.43 14.28 -13.72
C LEU A 196 1.15 13.93 -12.98
N TRP A 197 1.12 14.08 -11.65
CA TRP A 197 -0.08 13.93 -10.84
C TRP A 197 -1.20 14.81 -11.38
N THR A 198 -0.96 16.13 -11.44
CA THR A 198 -1.96 17.09 -11.91
C THR A 198 -2.45 16.76 -13.32
N GLU A 199 -1.55 16.39 -14.22
CA GLU A 199 -1.91 16.11 -15.61
C GLU A 199 -2.72 14.82 -15.76
N ILE A 200 -2.44 13.77 -14.97
CA ILE A 200 -3.26 12.56 -14.96
C ILE A 200 -4.63 12.84 -14.35
N ASP A 201 -4.68 13.51 -13.20
CA ASP A 201 -5.91 13.82 -12.47
C ASP A 201 -6.87 14.72 -13.28
N GLU A 202 -6.32 15.65 -14.07
CA GLU A 202 -7.13 16.54 -14.91
C GLU A 202 -7.58 15.92 -16.24
N ARG A 203 -6.84 14.96 -16.80
CA ARG A 203 -7.06 14.46 -18.16
C ARG A 203 -7.66 13.07 -18.25
N VAL A 204 -7.41 12.23 -17.26
CA VAL A 204 -7.91 10.85 -17.25
C VAL A 204 -9.11 10.76 -16.31
N GLU A 205 -10.29 10.64 -16.88
CA GLU A 205 -11.50 10.43 -16.08
C GLU A 205 -11.52 9.02 -15.48
N GLY A 206 -12.14 8.84 -14.32
CA GLY A 206 -12.33 7.52 -13.71
C GLY A 206 -11.14 6.99 -12.92
N VAL A 207 -10.07 7.77 -12.76
CA VAL A 207 -8.89 7.36 -12.00
C VAL A 207 -8.79 8.04 -10.64
N TYR A 208 -8.08 7.41 -9.73
CA TYR A 208 -7.64 7.92 -8.44
C TYR A 208 -6.11 7.96 -8.42
N VAL A 209 -5.56 9.14 -8.14
CA VAL A 209 -4.11 9.38 -8.06
C VAL A 209 -3.71 9.59 -6.62
N THR A 210 -2.67 8.92 -6.16
CA THR A 210 -2.10 9.06 -4.81
C THR A 210 -0.58 8.88 -4.84
N SER A 211 0.05 8.86 -3.67
CA SER A 211 1.48 8.59 -3.50
C SER A 211 1.72 7.82 -2.22
N SER A 212 2.70 6.94 -2.24
CA SER A 212 3.28 6.27 -1.07
C SER A 212 4.66 6.81 -0.69
N GLY A 213 5.10 7.88 -1.34
CA GLY A 213 6.39 8.55 -1.10
C GLY A 213 6.49 9.85 -1.87
N ASN A 214 7.57 10.61 -1.67
CA ASN A 214 7.79 11.87 -2.38
C ASN A 214 8.30 11.68 -3.83
N ASP A 215 8.67 10.48 -4.20
CA ASP A 215 9.39 10.10 -5.42
C ASP A 215 8.54 9.25 -6.38
N ASN A 216 7.25 9.04 -6.04
CA ASN A 216 6.34 8.25 -6.86
C ASN A 216 4.95 8.86 -6.92
N ILE A 217 4.20 8.43 -7.92
CA ILE A 217 2.75 8.54 -7.97
C ILE A 217 2.15 7.17 -8.29
N GLU A 218 0.98 6.91 -7.78
CA GLU A 218 0.23 5.69 -7.99
C GLU A 218 -1.13 6.04 -8.60
N VAL A 219 -1.50 5.34 -9.68
CA VAL A 219 -2.75 5.58 -10.41
C VAL A 219 -3.56 4.30 -10.42
N MET A 220 -4.77 4.36 -9.92
CA MET A 220 -5.74 3.26 -9.84
C MET A 220 -7.09 3.70 -10.39
N ALA A 221 -8.00 2.75 -10.58
CA ALA A 221 -9.39 3.07 -10.85
C ALA A 221 -10.02 3.85 -9.70
N ASN A 222 -10.93 4.76 -9.99
CA ASN A 222 -11.69 5.47 -8.98
C ASN A 222 -12.42 4.49 -8.05
N GLY A 223 -12.29 4.68 -6.75
CA GLY A 223 -12.79 3.73 -5.73
C GLY A 223 -11.80 2.60 -5.39
N ALA A 224 -10.68 2.46 -6.08
CA ALA A 224 -9.58 1.59 -5.67
C ALA A 224 -8.67 2.34 -4.67
N ASP A 225 -9.14 2.53 -3.46
CA ASP A 225 -8.41 3.13 -2.35
C ASP A 225 -8.47 2.24 -1.09
N LYS A 226 -7.54 2.46 -0.15
CA LYS A 226 -7.47 1.64 1.07
C LYS A 226 -8.74 1.76 1.92
N GLY A 227 -9.43 2.89 1.90
CA GLY A 227 -10.68 3.09 2.64
C GLY A 227 -11.82 2.24 2.08
N HIS A 228 -11.93 2.14 0.75
CA HIS A 228 -12.87 1.22 0.12
C HIS A 228 -12.57 -0.24 0.49
N GLY A 229 -11.28 -0.62 0.45
CA GLY A 229 -10.85 -1.95 0.88
C GLY A 229 -11.20 -2.26 2.34
N VAL A 230 -11.00 -1.31 3.25
CA VAL A 230 -11.40 -1.43 4.67
C VAL A 230 -12.91 -1.60 4.82
N LYS A 231 -13.73 -0.86 4.07
CA LYS A 231 -15.19 -1.06 4.04
C LYS A 231 -15.57 -2.46 3.61
N LYS A 232 -14.91 -3.01 2.57
CA LYS A 232 -15.18 -4.37 2.10
C LYS A 232 -14.81 -5.44 3.14
N LEU A 233 -13.72 -5.26 3.87
CA LEU A 233 -13.38 -6.16 4.99
C LEU A 233 -14.38 -6.03 6.13
N ALA A 234 -14.79 -4.82 6.51
CA ALA A 234 -15.79 -4.61 7.56
C ALA A 234 -17.13 -5.25 7.20
N GLU A 235 -17.59 -5.08 5.95
CA GLU A 235 -18.79 -5.77 5.41
C GLU A 235 -18.66 -7.28 5.49
N HIS A 236 -17.52 -7.85 5.06
CA HIS A 236 -17.28 -9.29 5.07
C HIS A 236 -17.34 -9.88 6.49
N PHE A 237 -16.80 -9.17 7.47
CA PHE A 237 -16.78 -9.62 8.86
C PHE A 237 -18.03 -9.24 9.66
N GLY A 238 -18.94 -8.45 9.11
CA GLY A 238 -20.10 -7.92 9.83
C GLY A 238 -19.69 -6.99 10.98
N VAL A 239 -18.64 -6.18 10.78
CA VAL A 239 -18.09 -5.22 11.74
C VAL A 239 -18.54 -3.82 11.34
N ASP A 240 -19.03 -3.03 12.30
CA ASP A 240 -19.34 -1.62 12.06
C ASP A 240 -18.04 -0.82 11.90
N LEU A 241 -18.02 0.18 11.01
CA LEU A 241 -16.83 1.00 10.78
C LEU A 241 -16.37 1.74 12.05
N SER A 242 -17.28 2.04 12.97
CA SER A 242 -16.95 2.60 14.30
C SER A 242 -16.15 1.64 15.18
N GLU A 243 -16.16 0.34 14.88
CA GLU A 243 -15.42 -0.72 15.58
C GLU A 243 -14.11 -1.08 14.87
N VAL A 244 -13.73 -0.30 13.83
CA VAL A 244 -12.50 -0.49 13.04
C VAL A 244 -11.43 0.51 13.49
N VAL A 245 -10.23 0.00 13.73
CA VAL A 245 -9.00 0.80 13.95
C VAL A 245 -8.13 0.66 12.70
N VAL A 246 -7.59 1.76 12.23
CA VAL A 246 -6.60 1.77 11.14
C VAL A 246 -5.31 2.45 11.59
N ILE A 247 -4.19 2.00 11.02
CA ILE A 247 -2.88 2.58 11.29
C ILE A 247 -2.09 2.69 10.00
N GLY A 248 -1.43 3.84 9.78
CA GLY A 248 -0.68 4.13 8.57
C GLY A 248 0.27 5.31 8.72
N ASP A 249 0.97 5.66 7.65
CA ASP A 249 2.00 6.70 7.68
C ASP A 249 2.01 7.66 6.48
N ASN A 250 1.26 7.37 5.39
CA ASN A 250 1.37 8.17 4.18
C ASN A 250 0.03 8.57 3.54
N LEU A 251 0.07 9.35 2.47
CA LEU A 251 -1.11 9.93 1.82
C LEU A 251 -2.08 8.88 1.26
N ASN A 252 -1.59 7.72 0.83
CA ASN A 252 -2.45 6.60 0.39
C ASN A 252 -3.25 5.96 1.54
N ASP A 253 -2.97 6.34 2.80
CA ASP A 253 -3.72 5.90 3.99
C ASP A 253 -4.88 6.84 4.34
N VAL A 254 -4.89 8.06 3.81
CA VAL A 254 -5.94 9.05 4.07
C VAL A 254 -7.35 8.45 3.91
N PRO A 255 -7.67 7.73 2.81
CA PRO A 255 -9.02 7.18 2.65
C PRO A 255 -9.43 6.18 3.74
N MET A 256 -8.50 5.38 4.28
CA MET A 256 -8.87 4.47 5.38
C MET A 256 -9.00 5.21 6.71
N PHE A 257 -8.26 6.30 6.92
CA PHE A 257 -8.40 7.17 8.11
C PHE A 257 -9.75 7.86 8.15
N GLU A 258 -10.27 8.28 6.99
CA GLU A 258 -11.57 8.95 6.87
C GLU A 258 -12.77 8.05 7.18
N VAL A 259 -12.63 6.72 6.98
CA VAL A 259 -13.76 5.79 7.12
C VAL A 259 -13.78 5.03 8.44
N ALA A 260 -12.64 4.88 9.11
CA ALA A 260 -12.52 4.10 10.32
C ALA A 260 -12.99 4.84 11.57
N GLY A 261 -13.49 4.10 12.55
CA GLY A 261 -13.86 4.66 13.87
C GLY A 261 -12.66 5.20 14.65
N LYS A 262 -11.47 4.65 14.40
CA LYS A 262 -10.22 5.11 15.02
C LYS A 262 -9.07 5.07 14.02
N ALA A 263 -8.38 6.19 13.86
CA ALA A 263 -7.22 6.34 13.00
C ALA A 263 -5.97 6.69 13.83
N ILE A 264 -4.89 5.96 13.61
CA ILE A 264 -3.63 6.09 14.33
C ILE A 264 -2.52 6.39 13.32
N ALA A 265 -1.83 7.52 13.46
CA ALA A 265 -0.66 7.83 12.67
C ALA A 265 0.61 7.28 13.32
N MET A 266 1.58 6.85 12.50
CA MET A 266 2.94 6.58 12.95
C MET A 266 3.67 7.89 13.25
N ALA A 267 4.67 7.90 14.14
CA ALA A 267 5.48 9.10 14.39
C ALA A 267 6.32 9.56 13.17
N ASN A 268 6.54 8.66 12.22
CA ASN A 268 7.18 8.95 10.93
C ASN A 268 6.20 9.35 9.81
N SER A 269 4.92 9.57 10.12
CA SER A 269 3.89 9.87 9.12
C SER A 269 4.05 11.24 8.48
N HIS A 270 3.47 11.34 7.28
CA HIS A 270 3.23 12.63 6.63
C HIS A 270 2.41 13.55 7.54
N GLU A 271 2.71 14.86 7.54
CA GLU A 271 2.07 15.82 8.44
C GLU A 271 0.54 15.91 8.26
N ASP A 272 0.06 15.79 7.02
CA ASP A 272 -1.37 15.79 6.72
C ASP A 272 -2.10 14.58 7.33
N LEU A 273 -1.44 13.42 7.38
CA LEU A 273 -2.01 12.23 8.00
C LEU A 273 -2.05 12.37 9.54
N ILE A 274 -0.99 12.94 10.13
CA ILE A 274 -0.96 13.26 11.56
C ILE A 274 -2.11 14.20 11.92
N ALA A 275 -2.37 15.22 11.08
CA ALA A 275 -3.40 16.22 11.32
C ALA A 275 -4.83 15.65 11.41
N ILE A 276 -5.12 14.54 10.70
CA ILE A 276 -6.43 13.88 10.69
C ILE A 276 -6.50 12.65 11.60
N SER A 277 -5.40 12.28 12.26
CA SER A 277 -5.34 11.11 13.14
C SER A 277 -5.98 11.39 14.51
N HIS A 278 -6.50 10.35 15.16
CA HIS A 278 -6.98 10.42 16.53
C HIS A 278 -5.83 10.28 17.53
N HIS A 279 -4.82 9.50 17.18
CA HIS A 279 -3.64 9.25 18.01
C HIS A 279 -2.39 9.13 17.12
N VAL A 280 -1.24 9.38 17.74
CA VAL A 280 0.08 9.13 17.15
C VAL A 280 0.79 8.09 18.01
N THR A 281 1.33 7.06 17.37
CA THR A 281 2.16 6.03 18.01
C THR A 281 3.64 6.26 17.70
N GLU A 282 4.51 5.37 18.18
CA GLU A 282 5.94 5.41 17.92
C GLU A 282 6.24 5.16 16.43
N ARG A 283 7.49 5.31 16.03
CA ARG A 283 7.97 5.05 14.66
C ARG A 283 7.89 3.55 14.31
N HIS A 284 7.93 3.25 13.01
CA HIS A 284 7.91 1.87 12.51
C HIS A 284 9.10 1.03 13.05
N ASP A 285 10.28 1.64 13.20
CA ASP A 285 11.51 1.03 13.74
C ASP A 285 11.54 0.97 15.29
N GLU A 286 10.52 1.53 15.96
CA GLU A 286 10.31 1.51 17.41
C GLU A 286 9.08 0.69 17.83
N TYR A 287 8.67 -0.29 17.00
CA TYR A 287 7.51 -1.15 17.25
C TYR A 287 6.16 -0.41 17.37
N GLY A 288 5.98 0.69 16.63
CA GLY A 288 4.79 1.54 16.75
C GLY A 288 3.47 0.80 16.59
N VAL A 289 3.35 -0.15 15.64
CA VAL A 289 2.13 -0.97 15.47
C VAL A 289 1.88 -1.86 16.68
N ALA A 290 2.91 -2.53 17.20
CA ALA A 290 2.77 -3.38 18.40
C ALA A 290 2.34 -2.58 19.62
N ASN A 291 2.90 -1.37 19.79
CA ASN A 291 2.55 -0.48 20.89
C ASN A 291 1.12 0.07 20.75
N ALA A 292 0.69 0.43 19.53
CA ALA A 292 -0.68 0.84 19.24
C ALA A 292 -1.69 -0.28 19.56
N LEU A 293 -1.42 -1.51 19.10
CA LEU A 293 -2.26 -2.68 19.40
C LEU A 293 -2.38 -2.93 20.91
N LYS A 294 -1.29 -2.85 21.66
CA LYS A 294 -1.33 -2.99 23.13
C LYS A 294 -2.23 -1.94 23.78
N ARG A 295 -2.15 -0.67 23.34
CA ARG A 295 -3.00 0.41 23.88
C ARG A 295 -4.48 0.20 23.54
N VAL A 296 -4.77 -0.30 22.34
CA VAL A 296 -6.13 -0.68 21.94
C VAL A 296 -6.66 -1.83 22.77
N MET A 297 -5.88 -2.92 22.93
CA MET A 297 -6.27 -4.08 23.77
C MET A 297 -6.51 -3.71 25.24
N ASN A 298 -5.72 -2.81 25.77
CA ASN A 298 -5.83 -2.36 27.18
C ASN A 298 -6.94 -1.31 27.37
N GLY A 299 -7.60 -0.87 26.29
CA GLY A 299 -8.65 0.16 26.34
C GLY A 299 -8.14 1.56 26.69
N GLU A 300 -6.86 1.83 26.47
CA GLU A 300 -6.26 3.15 26.63
C GLU A 300 -6.73 4.13 25.53
N TRP A 301 -6.92 3.62 24.34
CA TRP A 301 -7.44 4.34 23.18
C TRP A 301 -8.85 3.85 22.83
N LYS A 302 -9.84 4.39 23.55
CA LYS A 302 -11.27 4.11 23.33
C LYS A 302 -11.89 5.08 22.32
#